data_76144326a87fb99dfd7aa90a6e3941e8
#
_entry.id   76144326a87fb99dfd7aa90a6e3941e8
#
_cell.length_a   1.000
_cell.length_b   1.000
_cell.length_c   1.000
_cell.angle_alpha   90.00
_cell.angle_beta   90.00
_cell.angle_gamma   90.00
#
_symmetry.space_group_name_H-M   'P 1'
#
loop_
_entity.id
_entity.type
_entity.pdbx_description
1 polymer ?
#
loop_
_entity_poly.entity_id
_entity_poly.type
_entity_poly.pdbx_seq_one_letter_code
_entity_poly.pdbx_strand_id
1 'polypeptide(L)'
;NSHLFAAIGSALNSKKDLDVPIQEMQKRLEGKIKMEFEVDRMEPLFASEADFQEFKKRHDKDQVPIRDLATYKGKAFLGIDAGSTTTKAALVGEDGTLLYSFYHNNDGDPLGTTITAIKDIYSKLPEDVQIVHSCSTGYGEALIKAALLLDEGEVETVSHYYAASFFEPDVDCILDIGGQDMKCIKIKNQ
;
A
#
# COMPACT_ATOMS: atom_id res chain seq x y z
N ASN A 1 -23.72 13.34 14.28
CA ASN A 1 -23.84 13.57 12.81
C ASN A 1 -22.61 14.24 12.17
N SER A 2 -21.45 14.25 12.87
CA SER A 2 -20.21 14.86 12.34
C SER A 2 -19.72 14.20 11.04
N HIS A 3 -19.99 12.92 10.85
CA HIS A 3 -19.70 12.18 9.62
C HIS A 3 -20.41 12.72 8.36
N LEU A 4 -21.43 13.56 8.52
CA LEU A 4 -22.14 14.20 7.42
C LEU A 4 -21.65 15.63 7.09
N PHE A 5 -20.71 16.18 7.86
CA PHE A 5 -20.31 17.58 7.73
C PHE A 5 -19.74 17.92 6.34
N ALA A 6 -18.95 17.02 5.75
CA ALA A 6 -18.44 17.24 4.39
C ALA A 6 -19.59 17.32 3.36
N ALA A 7 -20.56 16.43 3.44
CA ALA A 7 -21.73 16.42 2.55
C ALA A 7 -22.62 17.67 2.78
N ILE A 8 -22.84 18.06 4.05
CA ILE A 8 -23.57 19.29 4.40
C ILE A 8 -22.84 20.51 3.84
N GLY A 9 -21.52 20.59 4.02
CA GLY A 9 -20.71 21.69 3.48
C GLY A 9 -20.80 21.78 1.95
N SER A 10 -20.75 20.65 1.26
CA SER A 10 -20.93 20.60 -0.19
C SER A 10 -22.32 21.10 -0.62
N ALA A 11 -23.37 20.69 0.09
CA ALA A 11 -24.72 21.14 -0.19
C ALA A 11 -24.91 22.67 0.03
N LEU A 12 -24.33 23.20 1.11
CA LEU A 12 -24.37 24.62 1.43
C LEU A 12 -23.57 25.49 0.46
N ASN A 13 -22.53 24.92 -0.15
CA ASN A 13 -21.68 25.60 -1.15
C ASN A 13 -22.22 25.44 -2.58
N SER A 14 -23.34 24.75 -2.79
CA SER A 14 -23.92 24.59 -4.12
C SER A 14 -24.39 25.94 -4.67
N LYS A 15 -24.02 26.22 -5.93
CA LYS A 15 -24.41 27.46 -6.60
C LYS A 15 -25.82 27.33 -7.15
N LYS A 16 -26.65 28.37 -6.91
CA LYS A 16 -28.04 28.41 -7.38
C LYS A 16 -28.20 28.50 -8.90
N ASP A 17 -27.14 28.82 -9.62
CA ASP A 17 -27.19 29.10 -11.06
C ASP A 17 -27.07 27.84 -11.94
N LEU A 18 -27.04 26.64 -11.34
CA LEU A 18 -26.95 25.38 -12.02
C LEU A 18 -28.15 24.46 -11.72
N ASP A 19 -29.36 25.00 -11.83
CA ASP A 19 -30.57 24.23 -11.62
C ASP A 19 -30.72 23.17 -12.73
N VAL A 20 -30.67 21.92 -12.37
CA VAL A 20 -30.97 20.80 -13.26
C VAL A 20 -32.40 20.31 -12.94
N PRO A 21 -33.31 20.31 -13.92
CA PRO A 21 -34.65 19.77 -13.70
C PRO A 21 -34.62 18.32 -13.26
N ILE A 22 -35.52 17.97 -12.33
CA ILE A 22 -35.62 16.58 -11.80
C ILE A 22 -35.79 15.57 -12.93
N GLN A 23 -36.54 15.90 -13.97
CA GLN A 23 -36.75 15.03 -15.14
C GLN A 23 -35.45 14.73 -15.90
N GLU A 24 -34.53 15.71 -15.98
CA GLU A 24 -33.21 15.50 -16.60
C GLU A 24 -32.32 14.62 -15.72
N MET A 25 -32.37 14.80 -14.40
CA MET A 25 -31.66 13.92 -13.48
C MET A 25 -32.17 12.48 -13.56
N GLN A 26 -33.48 12.26 -13.57
CA GLN A 26 -34.11 10.94 -13.73
C GLN A 26 -33.65 10.27 -15.04
N LYS A 27 -33.69 11.03 -16.15
CA LYS A 27 -33.26 10.54 -17.45
C LYS A 27 -31.77 10.11 -17.46
N ARG A 28 -30.92 10.85 -16.75
CA ARG A 28 -29.51 10.49 -16.58
C ARG A 28 -29.33 9.23 -15.73
N LEU A 29 -30.12 9.05 -14.67
CA LEU A 29 -30.08 7.86 -13.82
C LEU A 29 -30.61 6.61 -14.51
N GLU A 30 -31.61 6.76 -15.41
CA GLU A 30 -32.19 5.65 -16.20
C GLU A 30 -31.31 5.26 -17.40
N GLY A 31 -30.46 6.17 -17.87
CA GLY A 31 -29.52 5.95 -18.97
C GLY A 31 -28.18 5.41 -18.51
N LYS A 32 -27.44 4.79 -19.44
CA LYS A 32 -25.99 4.58 -19.21
C LYS A 32 -25.33 5.97 -19.16
N ILE A 33 -24.92 6.37 -17.97
CA ILE A 33 -24.19 7.63 -17.79
C ILE A 33 -22.87 7.50 -18.57
N LYS A 34 -22.79 8.17 -19.71
CA LYS A 34 -21.50 8.39 -20.36
C LYS A 34 -20.80 9.45 -19.50
N MET A 35 -19.88 9.01 -18.67
CA MET A 35 -19.00 9.94 -17.98
C MET A 35 -18.01 10.48 -18.98
N GLU A 36 -18.31 11.61 -19.58
CA GLU A 36 -17.31 12.44 -20.25
C GLU A 36 -16.52 13.12 -19.13
N PHE A 37 -15.38 12.56 -18.79
CA PHE A 37 -14.44 13.26 -17.92
C PHE A 37 -13.87 14.42 -18.75
N GLU A 38 -14.06 15.64 -18.29
CA GLU A 38 -13.41 16.86 -18.82
C GLU A 38 -11.92 16.91 -18.45
N VAL A 39 -11.23 15.79 -18.51
CA VAL A 39 -9.80 15.71 -18.24
C VAL A 39 -9.12 15.31 -19.52
N ASP A 40 -8.16 16.11 -19.96
CA ASP A 40 -7.22 15.73 -21.02
C ASP A 40 -6.58 14.39 -20.60
N ARG A 41 -6.87 13.35 -21.35
CA ARG A 41 -6.25 12.05 -21.13
C ARG A 41 -4.86 12.08 -21.73
N MET A 42 -3.90 11.63 -20.95
CA MET A 42 -2.58 11.35 -21.48
C MET A 42 -2.67 10.20 -22.51
N GLU A 43 -1.73 10.18 -23.45
CA GLU A 43 -1.57 9.04 -24.34
C GLU A 43 -1.38 7.75 -23.53
N PRO A 44 -1.84 6.60 -24.05
CA PRO A 44 -1.61 5.32 -23.41
C PRO A 44 -0.11 5.10 -23.13
N LEU A 45 0.19 4.53 -21.96
CA LEU A 45 1.58 4.28 -21.54
C LEU A 45 2.34 3.37 -22.53
N PHE A 46 1.63 2.47 -23.19
CA PHE A 46 2.16 1.56 -24.20
C PHE A 46 1.38 1.73 -25.50
N ALA A 47 2.11 1.97 -26.59
CA ALA A 47 1.52 2.08 -27.93
C ALA A 47 1.17 0.69 -28.51
N SER A 48 1.82 -0.37 -28.03
CA SER A 48 1.64 -1.73 -28.50
C SER A 48 1.85 -2.78 -27.40
N GLU A 49 1.37 -3.99 -27.63
CA GLU A 49 1.68 -5.13 -26.77
C GLU A 49 3.20 -5.41 -26.71
N ALA A 50 3.94 -5.16 -27.78
CA ALA A 50 5.39 -5.33 -27.78
C ALA A 50 6.08 -4.37 -26.79
N ASP A 51 5.63 -3.13 -26.70
CA ASP A 51 6.16 -2.13 -25.76
C ASP A 51 5.88 -2.56 -24.31
N PHE A 52 4.69 -3.10 -24.05
CA PHE A 52 4.35 -3.65 -22.74
C PHE A 52 5.23 -4.84 -22.36
N GLN A 53 5.48 -5.76 -23.29
CA GLN A 53 6.35 -6.92 -23.05
C GLN A 53 7.82 -6.51 -22.84
N GLU A 54 8.30 -5.49 -23.53
CA GLU A 54 9.64 -4.95 -23.31
C GLU A 54 9.74 -4.30 -21.93
N PHE A 55 8.76 -3.48 -21.54
CA PHE A 55 8.67 -2.91 -20.19
C PHE A 55 8.69 -4.02 -19.13
N LYS A 56 7.84 -5.02 -19.25
CA LYS A 56 7.77 -6.15 -18.34
C LYS A 56 9.11 -6.87 -18.22
N LYS A 57 9.72 -7.23 -19.34
CA LYS A 57 11.02 -7.90 -19.39
C LYS A 57 12.14 -7.11 -18.70
N ARG A 58 12.09 -5.78 -18.80
CA ARG A 58 13.04 -4.90 -18.11
C ARG A 58 12.83 -4.94 -16.60
N HIS A 59 11.59 -4.84 -16.12
CA HIS A 59 11.25 -4.81 -14.70
C HIS A 59 11.31 -6.19 -14.03
N ASP A 60 11.11 -7.26 -14.76
CA ASP A 60 11.21 -8.63 -14.23
C ASP A 60 12.64 -8.99 -13.73
N LYS A 61 13.64 -8.15 -14.04
CA LYS A 61 15.01 -8.33 -13.56
C LYS A 61 15.22 -7.80 -12.14
N ASP A 62 14.40 -6.85 -11.72
CA ASP A 62 14.56 -6.10 -10.48
C ASP A 62 13.52 -6.61 -9.45
N GLN A 63 13.52 -7.92 -9.21
CA GLN A 63 12.63 -8.55 -8.24
C GLN A 63 13.34 -8.82 -6.92
N VAL A 64 12.58 -8.67 -5.82
CA VAL A 64 13.04 -9.06 -4.49
C VAL A 64 13.32 -10.56 -4.49
N PRO A 65 14.48 -11.03 -3.96
CA PRO A 65 14.74 -12.45 -3.80
C PRO A 65 13.67 -13.10 -2.91
N ILE A 66 13.12 -14.21 -3.38
CA ILE A 66 12.07 -14.95 -2.65
C ILE A 66 12.58 -16.36 -2.34
N ARG A 67 12.30 -16.84 -1.13
CA ARG A 67 12.56 -18.22 -0.72
C ARG A 67 11.32 -18.77 -0.02
N ASP A 68 11.05 -20.04 -0.24
CA ASP A 68 9.98 -20.74 0.47
C ASP A 68 10.28 -20.80 1.98
N LEU A 69 9.37 -20.26 2.79
CA LEU A 69 9.44 -20.24 4.23
C LEU A 69 9.65 -21.66 4.81
N ALA A 70 9.02 -22.66 4.23
CA ALA A 70 9.14 -24.05 4.68
C ALA A 70 10.57 -24.61 4.57
N THR A 71 11.42 -24.01 3.74
CA THR A 71 12.82 -24.43 3.56
C THR A 71 13.82 -23.53 4.28
N TYR A 72 13.36 -22.43 4.85
CA TYR A 72 14.22 -21.47 5.56
C TYR A 72 14.51 -21.95 6.98
N LYS A 73 15.67 -21.58 7.49
CA LYS A 73 16.12 -21.83 8.87
C LYS A 73 16.88 -20.63 9.38
N GLY A 74 16.66 -20.26 10.62
CA GLY A 74 17.36 -19.18 11.28
C GLY A 74 16.45 -18.01 11.66
N LYS A 75 17.05 -16.83 11.74
CA LYS A 75 16.35 -15.63 12.20
C LYS A 75 15.57 -14.98 11.07
N ALA A 76 14.41 -14.46 11.40
CA ALA A 76 13.56 -13.71 10.50
C ALA A 76 13.08 -12.41 11.18
N PHE A 77 12.72 -11.42 10.36
CA PHE A 77 12.27 -10.10 10.76
C PHE A 77 10.86 -9.87 10.22
N LEU A 78 9.97 -9.40 11.07
CA LEU A 78 8.57 -9.12 10.70
C LEU A 78 8.37 -7.64 10.47
N GLY A 79 8.00 -7.26 9.25
CA GLY A 79 7.54 -5.91 8.91
C GLY A 79 6.03 -5.88 8.68
N ILE A 80 5.36 -4.85 9.18
CA ILE A 80 3.92 -4.63 9.02
C ILE A 80 3.68 -3.20 8.55
N ASP A 81 3.07 -3.04 7.38
CA ASP A 81 2.54 -1.76 6.92
C ASP A 81 1.03 -1.75 7.07
N ALA A 82 0.55 -1.07 8.10
CA ALA A 82 -0.87 -0.88 8.38
C ALA A 82 -1.35 0.44 7.77
N GLY A 83 -1.63 0.43 6.47
CA GLY A 83 -2.13 1.59 5.75
C GLY A 83 -3.59 1.93 6.07
N SER A 84 -4.10 3.00 5.48
CA SER A 84 -5.49 3.44 5.66
C SER A 84 -6.51 2.48 5.02
N THR A 85 -6.17 1.88 3.90
CA THR A 85 -7.04 0.97 3.12
C THR A 85 -6.58 -0.47 3.13
N THR A 86 -5.29 -0.72 3.20
CA THR A 86 -4.71 -2.06 3.09
C THR A 86 -3.67 -2.31 4.17
N THR A 87 -3.58 -3.55 4.62
CA THR A 87 -2.47 -4.03 5.46
C THR A 87 -1.58 -4.96 4.67
N LYS A 88 -0.27 -4.77 4.81
CA LYS A 88 0.74 -5.67 4.27
C LYS A 88 1.59 -6.18 5.42
N ALA A 89 2.01 -7.44 5.33
CA ALA A 89 3.02 -7.99 6.21
C ALA A 89 4.07 -8.73 5.39
N ALA A 90 5.32 -8.60 5.78
CA ALA A 90 6.44 -9.29 5.18
C ALA A 90 7.29 -9.97 6.26
N LEU A 91 7.67 -11.22 6.03
CA LEU A 91 8.69 -11.90 6.80
C LEU A 91 9.95 -11.98 5.95
N VAL A 92 11.05 -11.47 6.48
CA VAL A 92 12.32 -11.33 5.75
C VAL A 92 13.41 -12.06 6.50
N GLY A 93 14.26 -12.80 5.79
CA GLY A 93 15.44 -13.46 6.33
C GLY A 93 16.59 -12.48 6.60
N GLU A 94 17.65 -12.94 7.27
CA GLU A 94 18.85 -12.14 7.58
C GLU A 94 19.56 -11.61 6.33
N ASP A 95 19.39 -12.25 5.19
CA ASP A 95 19.97 -11.90 3.90
C ASP A 95 19.07 -10.98 3.04
N GLY A 96 17.94 -10.49 3.60
CA GLY A 96 16.97 -9.68 2.88
C GLY A 96 16.01 -10.46 1.98
N THR A 97 16.10 -11.80 1.99
CA THR A 97 15.19 -12.64 1.20
C THR A 97 13.79 -12.62 1.77
N LEU A 98 12.78 -12.38 0.91
CA LEU A 98 11.37 -12.44 1.28
C LEU A 98 10.94 -13.90 1.48
N LEU A 99 10.50 -14.22 2.70
CA LEU A 99 10.07 -15.56 3.10
C LEU A 99 8.56 -15.74 3.07
N TYR A 100 7.84 -14.66 3.33
CA TYR A 100 6.38 -14.62 3.35
C TYR A 100 5.89 -13.22 3.06
N SER A 101 4.79 -13.10 2.36
CA SER A 101 4.09 -11.84 2.12
C SER A 101 2.60 -11.98 2.33
N PHE A 102 2.00 -10.94 2.89
CA PHE A 102 0.56 -10.79 3.05
C PHE A 102 0.13 -9.43 2.52
N TYR A 103 -0.97 -9.39 1.80
CA TYR A 103 -1.59 -8.16 1.31
C TYR A 103 -3.11 -8.32 1.35
N HIS A 104 -3.78 -7.48 2.11
CA HIS A 104 -5.24 -7.54 2.22
C HIS A 104 -5.86 -6.16 2.43
N ASN A 105 -7.11 -5.99 1.99
CA ASN A 105 -7.90 -4.81 2.32
C ASN A 105 -8.27 -4.82 3.80
N ASN A 106 -8.23 -3.66 4.45
CA ASN A 106 -8.54 -3.52 5.88
C ASN A 106 -10.03 -3.56 6.19
N ASP A 107 -10.87 -3.25 5.24
CA ASP A 107 -12.33 -3.08 5.44
C ASP A 107 -12.70 -2.23 6.67
N GLY A 108 -11.82 -1.26 7.00
CA GLY A 108 -11.95 -0.39 8.16
C GLY A 108 -11.39 -0.94 9.48
N ASP A 109 -10.82 -2.15 9.49
CA ASP A 109 -10.21 -2.79 10.67
C ASP A 109 -8.75 -3.24 10.40
N PRO A 110 -7.79 -2.31 10.43
CA PRO A 110 -6.39 -2.66 10.22
C PRO A 110 -5.82 -3.57 11.31
N LEU A 111 -6.32 -3.48 12.54
CA LEU A 111 -5.85 -4.33 13.64
C LEU A 111 -6.30 -5.78 13.45
N GLY A 112 -7.58 -6.02 13.16
CA GLY A 112 -8.08 -7.36 12.86
C GLY A 112 -7.41 -7.99 11.64
N THR A 113 -7.15 -7.20 10.59
CA THR A 113 -6.42 -7.65 9.41
C THR A 113 -4.97 -8.02 9.75
N THR A 114 -4.28 -7.21 10.58
CA THR A 114 -2.94 -7.53 11.06
C THR A 114 -2.90 -8.80 11.90
N ILE A 115 -3.86 -8.98 12.81
CA ILE A 115 -3.96 -10.21 13.61
C ILE A 115 -4.13 -11.42 12.71
N THR A 116 -4.91 -11.30 11.65
CA THR A 116 -5.10 -12.37 10.66
C THR A 116 -3.79 -12.71 9.96
N ALA A 117 -3.03 -11.70 9.53
CA ALA A 117 -1.71 -11.90 8.91
C ALA A 117 -0.74 -12.62 9.85
N ILE A 118 -0.66 -12.19 11.11
CA ILE A 118 0.22 -12.80 12.12
C ILE A 118 -0.17 -14.25 12.39
N LYS A 119 -1.45 -14.54 12.54
CA LYS A 119 -1.93 -15.92 12.73
C LYS A 119 -1.58 -16.80 11.54
N ASP A 120 -1.71 -16.28 10.32
CA ASP A 120 -1.34 -17.02 9.12
C ASP A 120 0.17 -17.28 9.06
N ILE A 121 1.01 -16.29 9.40
CA ILE A 121 2.47 -16.46 9.51
C ILE A 121 2.79 -17.58 10.52
N TYR A 122 2.27 -17.49 11.74
CA TYR A 122 2.57 -18.49 12.77
C TYR A 122 2.08 -19.89 12.42
N SER A 123 0.97 -20.01 11.68
CA SER A 123 0.48 -21.32 11.21
C SER A 123 1.41 -22.01 10.21
N LYS A 124 2.28 -21.23 9.55
CA LYS A 124 3.21 -21.70 8.51
C LYS A 124 4.66 -21.66 8.95
N LEU A 125 4.95 -21.09 10.13
CA LEU A 125 6.31 -20.87 10.63
C LEU A 125 6.95 -22.21 11.02
N PRO A 126 8.08 -22.60 10.38
CA PRO A 126 8.81 -23.81 10.79
C PRO A 126 9.42 -23.65 12.18
N GLU A 127 9.65 -24.77 12.89
CA GLU A 127 10.27 -24.78 14.23
C GLU A 127 11.69 -24.20 14.23
N ASP A 128 12.40 -24.33 13.09
CA ASP A 128 13.76 -23.82 12.91
C ASP A 128 13.84 -22.33 12.54
N VAL A 129 12.70 -21.63 12.48
CA VAL A 129 12.61 -20.19 12.17
C VAL A 129 12.18 -19.39 13.39
N GLN A 130 12.99 -18.41 13.75
CA GLN A 130 12.70 -17.52 14.86
C GLN A 130 12.51 -16.09 14.38
N ILE A 131 11.34 -15.50 14.63
CA ILE A 131 11.11 -14.06 14.46
C ILE A 131 11.81 -13.36 15.63
N VAL A 132 12.87 -12.61 15.34
CA VAL A 132 13.72 -11.98 16.35
C VAL A 132 13.46 -10.51 16.53
N HIS A 133 12.79 -9.87 15.57
CA HIS A 133 12.44 -8.46 15.63
C HIS A 133 11.21 -8.17 14.79
N SER A 134 10.42 -7.17 15.21
CA SER A 134 9.18 -6.78 14.55
C SER A 134 9.04 -5.26 14.51
N CYS A 135 8.58 -4.73 13.38
CA CYS A 135 8.36 -3.31 13.20
C CYS A 135 7.04 -3.05 12.48
N SER A 136 6.33 -2.01 12.89
CA SER A 136 5.15 -1.51 12.18
C SER A 136 5.40 -0.14 11.56
N THR A 137 4.71 0.13 10.46
CA THR A 137 4.68 1.42 9.78
C THR A 137 3.29 1.72 9.23
N GLY A 138 3.12 2.86 8.59
CA GLY A 138 1.86 3.28 7.99
C GLY A 138 0.94 4.00 8.98
N TYR A 139 -0.28 4.27 8.54
CA TYR A 139 -1.25 5.08 9.29
C TYR A 139 -1.64 4.45 10.64
N GLY A 140 -1.64 3.12 10.73
CA GLY A 140 -1.95 2.34 11.94
C GLY A 140 -0.73 1.99 12.80
N GLU A 141 0.46 2.51 12.49
CA GLU A 141 1.73 2.14 13.13
C GLU A 141 1.64 2.09 14.65
N ALA A 142 1.29 3.20 15.30
CA ALA A 142 1.24 3.30 16.76
C ALA A 142 0.19 2.37 17.39
N LEU A 143 -0.96 2.20 16.75
CA LEU A 143 -2.01 1.27 17.18
C LEU A 143 -1.52 -0.17 17.15
N ILE A 144 -0.94 -0.58 16.03
CA ILE A 144 -0.47 -1.96 15.81
C ILE A 144 0.67 -2.29 16.76
N LYS A 145 1.66 -1.38 16.86
CA LYS A 145 2.76 -1.53 17.83
C LYS A 145 2.27 -1.73 19.24
N ALA A 146 1.39 -0.85 19.72
CA ALA A 146 0.88 -0.90 21.08
C ALA A 146 0.01 -2.13 21.36
N ALA A 147 -0.88 -2.48 20.42
CA ALA A 147 -1.81 -3.59 20.60
C ALA A 147 -1.14 -4.97 20.54
N LEU A 148 -0.10 -5.11 19.71
CA LEU A 148 0.57 -6.38 19.49
C LEU A 148 1.96 -6.47 20.12
N LEU A 149 2.37 -5.43 20.86
CA LEU A 149 3.66 -5.35 21.55
C LEU A 149 4.83 -5.58 20.59
N LEU A 150 4.78 -4.94 19.40
CA LEU A 150 5.88 -5.00 18.47
C LEU A 150 7.08 -4.21 19.01
N ASP A 151 8.27 -4.60 18.60
CA ASP A 151 9.52 -4.01 19.08
C ASP A 151 9.62 -2.53 18.69
N GLU A 152 9.31 -2.21 17.43
CA GLU A 152 9.45 -0.86 16.90
C GLU A 152 8.25 -0.40 16.08
N GLY A 153 8.15 0.92 15.92
CA GLY A 153 7.29 1.59 14.97
C GLY A 153 8.11 2.63 14.23
N GLU A 154 7.99 2.70 12.91
CA GLU A 154 8.80 3.58 12.09
C GLU A 154 7.92 4.41 11.15
N VAL A 155 8.37 5.61 10.85
CA VAL A 155 7.71 6.49 9.89
C VAL A 155 7.79 5.87 8.49
N GLU A 156 6.68 5.91 7.76
CA GLU A 156 6.54 5.28 6.45
C GLU A 156 7.64 5.71 5.44
N THR A 157 7.98 7.00 5.40
CA THR A 157 9.04 7.50 4.52
C THR A 157 10.42 6.96 4.86
N VAL A 158 10.68 6.71 6.14
CA VAL A 158 11.93 6.10 6.62
C VAL A 158 11.96 4.61 6.27
N SER A 159 10.84 3.92 6.43
CA SER A 159 10.71 2.50 6.03
C SER A 159 10.94 2.32 4.52
N HIS A 160 10.39 3.22 3.69
CA HIS A 160 10.66 3.23 2.24
C HIS A 160 12.15 3.44 1.93
N TYR A 161 12.78 4.36 2.65
CA TYR A 161 14.20 4.62 2.46
C TYR A 161 15.06 3.38 2.80
N TYR A 162 14.83 2.74 3.94
CA TYR A 162 15.57 1.53 4.31
C TYR A 162 15.41 0.41 3.31
N ALA A 163 14.19 0.17 2.81
CA ALA A 163 13.95 -0.83 1.79
C ALA A 163 14.65 -0.49 0.48
N ALA A 164 14.52 0.76 0.00
CA ALA A 164 15.14 1.20 -1.24
C ALA A 164 16.67 1.15 -1.17
N SER A 165 17.28 1.65 -0.09
CA SER A 165 18.73 1.65 0.08
C SER A 165 19.33 0.26 0.28
N PHE A 166 18.55 -0.69 0.76
CA PHE A 166 18.99 -2.08 0.84
C PHE A 166 19.18 -2.72 -0.55
N PHE A 167 18.26 -2.45 -1.48
CA PHE A 167 18.33 -3.00 -2.83
C PHE A 167 19.14 -2.14 -3.80
N GLU A 168 19.14 -0.83 -3.59
CA GLU A 168 19.86 0.18 -4.38
C GLU A 168 20.58 1.16 -3.44
N PRO A 169 21.81 0.83 -3.03
CA PRO A 169 22.57 1.64 -2.05
C PRO A 169 22.77 3.09 -2.45
N ASP A 170 22.82 3.39 -3.74
CA ASP A 170 23.03 4.73 -4.30
C ASP A 170 21.71 5.47 -4.60
N VAL A 171 20.57 5.00 -4.05
CA VAL A 171 19.28 5.64 -4.27
C VAL A 171 19.28 7.09 -3.78
N ASP A 172 18.89 8.01 -4.63
CA ASP A 172 18.81 9.45 -4.33
C ASP A 172 17.37 10.00 -4.36
N CYS A 173 16.43 9.25 -4.93
CA CYS A 173 15.04 9.65 -5.03
C CYS A 173 14.11 8.43 -5.06
N ILE A 174 13.05 8.48 -4.24
CA ILE A 174 11.99 7.47 -4.21
C ILE A 174 10.69 8.16 -4.59
N LEU A 175 9.98 7.60 -5.55
CA LEU A 175 8.60 7.97 -5.89
C LEU A 175 7.67 6.90 -5.32
N ASP A 176 7.02 7.23 -4.22
CA ASP A 176 6.00 6.40 -3.60
C ASP A 176 4.63 6.80 -4.15
N ILE A 177 3.94 5.85 -4.78
CA ILE A 177 2.63 6.07 -5.40
C ILE A 177 1.63 5.14 -4.72
N GLY A 178 0.93 5.71 -3.75
CA GLY A 178 -0.11 5.01 -2.99
C GLY A 178 -1.50 5.12 -3.59
N GLY A 179 -2.47 4.52 -2.92
CA GLY A 179 -3.87 4.57 -3.34
C GLY A 179 -4.56 5.92 -3.12
N GLN A 180 -4.05 6.76 -2.22
CA GLN A 180 -4.65 8.04 -1.83
C GLN A 180 -3.70 9.23 -1.98
N ASP A 181 -2.41 9.01 -1.94
CA ASP A 181 -1.39 10.06 -2.03
C ASP A 181 -0.18 9.61 -2.84
N MET A 182 0.65 10.56 -3.19
CA MET A 182 1.97 10.33 -3.79
C MET A 182 3.00 11.12 -3.02
N LYS A 183 4.16 10.51 -2.81
CA LYS A 183 5.30 11.14 -2.13
C LYS A 183 6.54 11.08 -3.02
N CYS A 184 7.30 12.16 -3.03
CA CYS A 184 8.64 12.20 -3.62
C CYS A 184 9.65 12.39 -2.49
N ILE A 185 10.42 11.37 -2.19
CA ILE A 185 11.40 11.34 -1.12
C ILE A 185 12.78 11.56 -1.75
N LYS A 186 13.38 12.72 -1.48
CA LYS A 186 14.76 13.03 -1.92
C LYS A 186 15.73 12.73 -0.78
N ILE A 187 16.75 11.96 -1.09
CA ILE A 187 17.79 11.55 -0.16
C ILE A 187 19.01 12.44 -0.37
N LYS A 188 19.54 13.01 0.70
CA LYS A 188 20.74 13.86 0.68
C LYS A 188 21.66 13.48 1.82
N ASN A 189 22.95 13.43 1.55
CA ASN A 189 24.00 13.17 2.53
C ASN A 189 23.81 11.81 3.22
N GLN A 190 23.86 10.75 2.43
CA GLN A 190 23.92 9.38 2.94
C GLN A 190 25.17 9.19 3.80
#